data_c83911c8ec73220dc99cee13261f671e
#
_entry.id   c83911c8ec73220dc99cee13261f671e
#
_cell.length_a   1.000
_cell.length_b   1.000
_cell.length_c   1.000
_cell.angle_alpha   90.00
_cell.angle_beta   90.00
_cell.angle_gamma   90.00
#
_symmetry.space_group_name_H-M   'P 1'
#
loop_
_entity.id
_entity.type
_entity.pdbx_description
1 polymer ?
#
loop_
_entity_poly.entity_id
_entity_poly.type
_entity_poly.pdbx_seq_one_letter_code
_entity_poly.pdbx_strand_id
1 'polypeptide(L)'
;MTDLSKERIKFWRPRQLPQVELLHASYVKQSFSRHFHDGFALGVVEQGALRFSYRGERLTAFPGCVNLVIPGEAHDGEAAGADGWTYRMFYLDNAVMERAVFELSGKEKQLPFIAAGVLEDTALALAIARLHQQLETDELPLLEQQSRLLSLLTMFVACYGEKQSQR
;
A
#
# COMPACT_ATOMS: atom_id res chain seq x y z
N MET A 1 -19.83 -13.32 9.35
CA MET A 1 -18.80 -14.22 8.84
C MET A 1 -18.74 -14.05 7.33
N THR A 2 -17.68 -13.44 6.84
CA THR A 2 -17.47 -13.34 5.39
C THR A 2 -16.98 -14.70 4.92
N ASP A 3 -17.71 -15.29 3.97
CA ASP A 3 -17.32 -16.56 3.36
C ASP A 3 -16.01 -16.37 2.58
N LEU A 4 -14.91 -16.79 3.16
CA LEU A 4 -13.57 -16.76 2.56
C LEU A 4 -13.39 -17.79 1.42
N SER A 5 -14.44 -18.56 1.10
CA SER A 5 -14.38 -19.60 0.07
C SER A 5 -14.39 -19.05 -1.37
N LYS A 6 -14.63 -17.75 -1.56
CA LYS A 6 -14.72 -17.15 -2.89
C LYS A 6 -13.70 -16.03 -3.06
N GLU A 7 -12.87 -16.17 -4.06
CA GLU A 7 -11.99 -15.08 -4.50
C GLU A 7 -12.83 -13.91 -5.00
N ARG A 8 -12.53 -12.70 -4.52
CA ARG A 8 -13.21 -11.46 -4.88
C ARG A 8 -12.17 -10.43 -5.21
N ILE A 9 -12.35 -9.72 -6.31
CA ILE A 9 -11.42 -8.70 -6.76
C ILE A 9 -12.21 -7.47 -7.16
N LYS A 10 -11.91 -6.35 -6.55
CA LYS A 10 -12.35 -5.03 -6.99
C LYS A 10 -11.11 -4.17 -7.21
N PHE A 11 -10.89 -3.79 -8.46
CA PHE A 11 -9.79 -2.94 -8.88
C PHE A 11 -10.36 -1.73 -9.60
N TRP A 12 -9.99 -0.51 -9.17
CA TRP A 12 -10.52 0.72 -9.74
C TRP A 12 -9.56 1.88 -9.60
N ARG A 13 -9.82 2.91 -10.38
CA ARG A 13 -9.15 4.20 -10.29
C ARG A 13 -10.16 5.25 -9.88
N PRO A 14 -9.96 5.95 -8.74
CA PRO A 14 -10.82 7.07 -8.38
C PRO A 14 -10.78 8.15 -9.46
N ARG A 15 -11.95 8.66 -9.86
CA ARG A 15 -12.04 9.68 -10.94
C ARG A 15 -11.17 10.89 -10.69
N GLN A 16 -11.08 11.28 -9.45
CA GLN A 16 -10.47 12.53 -9.01
C GLN A 16 -9.01 12.37 -8.56
N LEU A 17 -8.51 11.13 -8.58
CA LEU A 17 -7.14 10.79 -8.23
C LEU A 17 -6.54 9.90 -9.34
N PRO A 18 -6.26 10.47 -10.52
CA PRO A 18 -5.87 9.66 -11.69
C PRO A 18 -4.52 8.95 -11.54
N GLN A 19 -3.70 9.35 -10.57
CA GLN A 19 -2.39 8.77 -10.27
C GLN A 19 -2.44 7.69 -9.18
N VAL A 20 -3.65 7.27 -8.80
CA VAL A 20 -3.91 6.29 -7.76
C VAL A 20 -4.79 5.18 -8.30
N GLU A 21 -4.37 3.95 -8.10
CA GLU A 21 -5.19 2.77 -8.33
C GLU A 21 -5.45 2.08 -6.99
N LEU A 22 -6.64 1.55 -6.83
CA LEU A 22 -7.09 0.89 -5.61
C LEU A 22 -7.47 -0.55 -5.89
N LEU A 23 -7.09 -1.43 -4.97
CA LEU A 23 -7.45 -2.83 -5.00
C LEU A 23 -8.04 -3.24 -3.65
N HIS A 24 -9.20 -3.89 -3.68
CA HIS A 24 -9.75 -4.62 -2.56
C HIS A 24 -10.00 -6.05 -3.02
N ALA A 25 -9.25 -6.99 -2.48
CA ALA A 25 -9.28 -8.36 -2.98
C ALA A 25 -9.17 -9.39 -1.87
N SER A 26 -9.81 -10.52 -2.10
CA SER A 26 -9.68 -11.76 -1.31
C SER A 26 -9.16 -12.86 -2.21
N TYR A 27 -8.07 -13.50 -1.81
CA TYR A 27 -7.46 -14.61 -2.52
C TYR A 27 -7.29 -15.81 -1.60
N VAL A 28 -7.57 -17.00 -2.10
CA VAL A 28 -7.39 -18.25 -1.35
C VAL A 28 -6.30 -19.11 -1.98
N LYS A 29 -6.41 -19.36 -3.28
CA LYS A 29 -5.49 -20.23 -4.03
C LYS A 29 -4.56 -19.46 -4.95
N GLN A 30 -4.86 -18.20 -5.23
CA GLN A 30 -4.06 -17.36 -6.10
C GLN A 30 -2.67 -17.16 -5.52
N SER A 31 -1.67 -17.24 -6.37
CA SER A 31 -0.32 -16.78 -6.10
C SER A 31 0.15 -15.88 -7.21
N PHE A 32 1.02 -14.94 -6.88
CA PHE A 32 1.63 -14.03 -7.82
C PHE A 32 3.09 -14.38 -7.98
N SER A 33 3.49 -14.65 -9.23
CA SER A 33 4.90 -14.87 -9.56
C SER A 33 5.70 -13.57 -9.37
N ARG A 34 7.02 -13.70 -9.31
CA ARG A 34 7.92 -12.58 -9.14
C ARG A 34 7.72 -11.52 -10.22
N HIS A 35 7.46 -10.29 -9.81
CA HIS A 35 7.22 -9.13 -10.65
C HIS A 35 7.63 -7.85 -9.92
N PHE A 36 7.55 -6.71 -10.59
CA PHE A 36 7.77 -5.40 -9.99
C PHE A 36 6.75 -4.38 -10.52
N HIS A 37 6.59 -3.29 -9.81
CA HIS A 37 5.77 -2.13 -10.21
C HIS A 37 6.67 -0.92 -10.45
N ASP A 38 6.21 -0.01 -11.31
CA ASP A 38 6.91 1.26 -11.56
C ASP A 38 6.68 2.28 -10.44
N GLY A 39 5.60 2.14 -9.69
CA GLY A 39 5.23 2.97 -8.55
C GLY A 39 5.28 2.22 -7.22
N PHE A 40 4.75 2.86 -6.19
CA PHE A 40 4.63 2.27 -4.85
C PHE A 40 3.38 1.40 -4.73
N ALA A 41 3.51 0.29 -4.03
CA ALA A 41 2.38 -0.51 -3.55
C ALA A 41 2.35 -0.41 -2.03
N LEU A 42 1.27 0.14 -1.48
CA LEU A 42 1.08 0.37 -0.04
C LEU A 42 -0.28 -0.14 0.37
N GLY A 43 -0.33 -1.00 1.37
CA GLY A 43 -1.62 -1.54 1.80
C GLY A 43 -1.63 -2.18 3.15
N VAL A 44 -2.77 -2.80 3.45
CA VAL A 44 -3.05 -3.46 4.71
C VAL A 44 -3.77 -4.77 4.47
N VAL A 45 -3.45 -5.77 5.29
CA VAL A 45 -4.20 -7.03 5.34
C VAL A 45 -5.38 -6.85 6.28
N GLU A 46 -6.57 -7.22 5.83
CA GLU A 46 -7.79 -7.18 6.66
C GLU A 46 -8.06 -8.52 7.33
N GLN A 47 -7.82 -9.62 6.63
CA GLN A 47 -8.04 -11.00 7.11
C GLN A 47 -6.97 -11.93 6.56
N GLY A 48 -6.69 -12.98 7.29
CA GLY A 48 -5.70 -13.98 6.90
C GLY A 48 -4.27 -13.44 6.97
N ALA A 49 -3.41 -13.93 6.11
CA ALA A 49 -2.02 -13.49 6.05
C ALA A 49 -1.46 -13.62 4.63
N LEU A 50 -0.72 -12.60 4.24
CA LEU A 50 0.01 -12.53 2.97
C LEU A 50 1.48 -12.82 3.22
N ARG A 51 2.04 -13.78 2.47
CA ARG A 51 3.48 -14.03 2.43
C ARG A 51 4.06 -13.54 1.12
N PHE A 52 5.16 -12.83 1.19
CA PHE A 52 5.84 -12.31 0.00
C PHE A 52 7.34 -12.17 0.21
N SER A 53 8.08 -12.24 -0.90
CA SER A 53 9.52 -12.00 -0.91
C SER A 53 9.76 -10.53 -1.23
N TYR A 54 10.62 -9.89 -0.46
CA TYR A 54 10.97 -8.49 -0.62
C TYR A 54 12.42 -8.26 -0.18
N ARG A 55 13.26 -7.74 -1.08
CA ARG A 55 14.66 -7.42 -0.82
C ARG A 55 15.46 -8.58 -0.21
N GLY A 56 15.23 -9.79 -0.72
CA GLY A 56 15.93 -10.99 -0.28
C GLY A 56 15.38 -11.63 1.01
N GLU A 57 14.34 -11.07 1.59
CA GLU A 57 13.68 -11.61 2.78
C GLU A 57 12.31 -12.19 2.44
N ARG A 58 11.91 -13.21 3.21
CA ARG A 58 10.56 -13.77 3.16
C ARG A 58 9.74 -13.17 4.29
N LEU A 59 8.76 -12.34 3.95
CA LEU A 59 7.95 -11.57 4.89
C LEU A 59 6.52 -12.10 4.95
N THR A 60 5.87 -11.89 6.09
CA THR A 60 4.44 -12.17 6.28
C THR A 60 3.75 -10.94 6.85
N ALA A 61 2.70 -10.50 6.18
CA ALA A 61 1.84 -9.42 6.63
C ALA A 61 0.55 -9.98 7.22
N PHE A 62 0.22 -9.56 8.41
CA PHE A 62 -0.99 -9.90 9.17
C PHE A 62 -1.92 -8.70 9.30
N PRO A 63 -3.19 -8.88 9.71
CA PRO A 63 -4.05 -7.78 10.10
C PRO A 63 -3.38 -6.87 11.14
N GLY A 64 -3.46 -5.56 10.92
CA GLY A 64 -2.77 -4.57 11.76
C GLY A 64 -1.36 -4.20 11.30
N CYS A 65 -0.82 -4.89 10.28
CA CYS A 65 0.43 -4.53 9.63
C CYS A 65 0.17 -3.76 8.33
N VAL A 66 1.15 -2.94 7.96
CA VAL A 66 1.23 -2.30 6.65
C VAL A 66 2.21 -3.10 5.79
N ASN A 67 1.82 -3.45 4.59
CA ASN A 67 2.71 -4.04 3.60
C ASN A 67 3.06 -3.02 2.52
N LEU A 68 4.33 -3.02 2.12
CA LEU A 68 4.89 -2.02 1.22
C LEU A 68 5.85 -2.65 0.23
N VAL A 69 5.78 -2.19 -1.01
CA VAL A 69 6.80 -2.43 -2.04
C VAL A 69 7.15 -1.11 -2.70
N ILE A 70 8.44 -0.79 -2.73
CA ILE A 70 8.96 0.40 -3.40
C ILE A 70 9.10 0.17 -4.91
N PRO A 71 9.16 1.24 -5.73
CA PRO A 71 9.30 1.10 -7.18
C PRO A 71 10.52 0.28 -7.58
N GLY A 72 10.33 -0.61 -8.57
CA GLY A 72 11.39 -1.42 -9.14
C GLY A 72 11.82 -2.63 -8.30
N GLU A 73 11.34 -2.79 -7.07
CA GLU A 73 11.64 -3.96 -6.25
C GLU A 73 10.82 -5.17 -6.67
N ALA A 74 11.51 -6.24 -7.04
CA ALA A 74 10.88 -7.50 -7.38
C ALA A 74 10.30 -8.17 -6.14
N HIS A 75 9.06 -8.64 -6.25
CA HIS A 75 8.33 -9.32 -5.19
C HIS A 75 7.36 -10.34 -5.77
N ASP A 76 6.91 -11.22 -4.93
CA ASP A 76 5.87 -12.20 -5.21
C ASP A 76 4.75 -12.08 -4.18
N GLY A 77 3.84 -13.01 -4.16
CA GLY A 77 2.78 -13.04 -3.16
C GLY A 77 2.00 -14.35 -3.18
N GLU A 78 1.71 -14.85 -1.99
CA GLU A 78 0.88 -16.04 -1.77
C GLU A 78 0.20 -16.00 -0.41
N ALA A 79 -0.81 -16.84 -0.22
CA ALA A 79 -1.39 -17.06 1.08
C ALA A 79 -0.37 -17.69 2.03
N ALA A 80 -0.28 -17.16 3.26
CA ALA A 80 0.54 -17.76 4.31
C ALA A 80 -0.14 -18.98 4.94
N GLY A 81 -1.44 -19.14 4.79
CA GLY A 81 -2.24 -20.23 5.32
C GLY A 81 -3.38 -20.64 4.40
N ALA A 82 -4.10 -21.70 4.79
CA ALA A 82 -5.18 -22.29 3.98
C ALA A 82 -6.38 -21.37 3.76
N ASP A 83 -6.58 -20.39 4.64
CA ASP A 83 -7.71 -19.45 4.57
C ASP A 83 -7.48 -18.28 3.61
N GLY A 84 -6.30 -18.18 3.03
CA GLY A 84 -5.96 -17.08 2.12
C GLY A 84 -5.73 -15.74 2.83
N TRP A 85 -5.96 -14.67 2.12
CA TRP A 85 -5.89 -13.31 2.68
C TRP A 85 -6.87 -12.37 1.98
N THR A 86 -7.29 -11.36 2.72
CA THR A 86 -8.04 -10.21 2.20
C THR A 86 -7.25 -8.96 2.50
N TYR A 87 -7.06 -8.11 1.51
CA TYR A 87 -6.26 -6.91 1.67
C TYR A 87 -6.79 -5.72 0.86
N ARG A 88 -6.36 -4.52 1.26
CA ARG A 88 -6.59 -3.26 0.56
C ARG A 88 -5.26 -2.67 0.15
N MET A 89 -5.12 -2.35 -1.12
CA MET A 89 -3.89 -1.81 -1.68
C MET A 89 -4.11 -0.48 -2.36
N PHE A 90 -3.16 0.43 -2.15
CA PHE A 90 -2.93 1.61 -2.97
C PHE A 90 -1.76 1.32 -3.91
N TYR A 91 -1.96 1.56 -5.19
CA TYR A 91 -0.87 1.65 -6.17
C TYR A 91 -0.73 3.11 -6.54
N LEU A 92 0.43 3.68 -6.24
CA LEU A 92 0.68 5.11 -6.30
C LEU A 92 1.75 5.41 -7.33
N ASP A 93 1.44 6.31 -8.27
CA ASP A 93 2.47 6.85 -9.16
C ASP A 93 3.54 7.58 -8.35
N ASN A 94 4.76 7.59 -8.85
CA ASN A 94 5.90 8.25 -8.18
C ASN A 94 5.63 9.73 -7.88
N ALA A 95 4.93 10.43 -8.77
CA ALA A 95 4.57 11.84 -8.58
C ALA A 95 3.76 12.10 -7.30
N VAL A 96 2.93 11.16 -6.87
CA VAL A 96 2.16 11.27 -5.62
C VAL A 96 3.08 11.24 -4.41
N MET A 97 4.07 10.35 -4.42
CA MET A 97 5.04 10.23 -3.35
C MET A 97 6.08 11.36 -3.35
N GLU A 98 6.50 11.80 -4.53
CA GLU A 98 7.35 12.99 -4.70
C GLU A 98 6.70 14.23 -4.08
N ARG A 99 5.39 14.38 -4.23
CA ARG A 99 4.63 15.47 -3.60
C ARG A 99 4.71 15.41 -2.08
N ALA A 100 4.55 14.23 -1.49
CA ALA A 100 4.67 14.05 -0.04
C ALA A 100 6.08 14.39 0.47
N VAL A 101 7.11 13.99 -0.26
CA VAL A 101 8.51 14.35 0.07
C VAL A 101 8.73 15.86 -0.05
N PHE A 102 8.16 16.50 -1.06
CA PHE A 102 8.25 17.94 -1.24
C PHE A 102 7.62 18.72 -0.07
N GLU A 103 6.46 18.29 0.42
CA GLU A 103 5.80 18.92 1.58
C GLU A 103 6.66 18.87 2.84
N LEU A 104 7.49 17.82 2.99
CA LEU A 104 8.37 17.65 4.15
C LEU A 104 9.71 18.41 4.02
N SER A 105 10.29 18.39 2.83
CA SER A 105 11.70 18.77 2.62
C SER A 105 11.90 19.98 1.72
N GLY A 106 10.89 20.39 0.96
CA GLY A 106 11.00 21.38 -0.10
C GLY A 106 11.83 20.93 -1.32
N LYS A 107 12.22 19.66 -1.38
CA LYS A 107 13.04 19.10 -2.47
C LYS A 107 12.16 18.44 -3.52
N GLU A 108 12.34 18.85 -4.77
CA GLU A 108 11.59 18.31 -5.90
C GLU A 108 12.17 16.98 -6.39
N LYS A 109 11.30 16.16 -6.99
CA LYS A 109 11.66 14.92 -7.71
C LYS A 109 12.45 13.91 -6.87
N GLN A 110 12.16 13.83 -5.58
CA GLN A 110 12.77 12.85 -4.69
C GLN A 110 11.74 11.83 -4.22
N LEU A 111 12.17 10.56 -4.23
CA LEU A 111 11.39 9.46 -3.70
C LEU A 111 11.98 8.99 -2.37
N PRO A 112 11.13 8.58 -1.40
CA PRO A 112 11.62 8.00 -0.17
C PRO A 112 12.14 6.58 -0.43
N PHE A 113 13.18 6.19 0.28
CA PHE A 113 13.61 4.82 0.37
C PHE A 113 13.09 4.21 1.67
N ILE A 114 12.48 3.03 1.60
CA ILE A 114 11.95 2.32 2.76
C ILE A 114 12.39 0.87 2.65
N ALA A 115 13.29 0.46 3.54
CA ALA A 115 13.86 -0.88 3.53
C ALA A 115 12.86 -1.96 3.98
N ALA A 116 11.99 -1.63 4.92
CA ALA A 116 11.03 -2.57 5.47
C ALA A 116 9.84 -2.82 4.52
N GLY A 117 9.55 -4.07 4.22
CA GLY A 117 8.37 -4.46 3.43
C GLY A 117 7.10 -4.66 4.28
N VAL A 118 7.26 -4.84 5.59
CA VAL A 118 6.17 -4.94 6.56
C VAL A 118 6.45 -4.02 7.74
N LEU A 119 5.46 -3.20 8.09
CA LEU A 119 5.51 -2.30 9.23
C LEU A 119 4.44 -2.72 10.25
N GLU A 120 4.87 -2.98 11.47
CA GLU A 120 3.98 -3.27 12.60
C GLU A 120 3.51 -1.95 13.23
N ASP A 121 2.61 -1.27 12.55
CA ASP A 121 2.05 0.01 12.98
C ASP A 121 0.53 -0.02 12.81
N THR A 122 -0.16 -0.39 13.88
CA THR A 122 -1.61 -0.55 13.89
C THR A 122 -2.33 0.77 13.61
N ALA A 123 -1.82 1.89 14.10
CA ALA A 123 -2.43 3.21 13.87
C ALA A 123 -2.35 3.60 12.40
N LEU A 124 -1.18 3.40 11.78
CA LEU A 124 -0.99 3.64 10.35
C LEU A 124 -1.83 2.70 9.50
N ALA A 125 -1.86 1.41 9.84
CA ALA A 125 -2.68 0.42 9.14
C ALA A 125 -4.17 0.80 9.16
N LEU A 126 -4.67 1.26 10.30
CA LEU A 126 -6.05 1.71 10.46
C LEU A 126 -6.33 2.97 9.62
N ALA A 127 -5.41 3.92 9.60
CA ALA A 127 -5.53 5.15 8.79
C ALA A 127 -5.57 4.84 7.28
N ILE A 128 -4.72 3.93 6.82
CA ILE A 128 -4.70 3.45 5.43
C ILE A 128 -6.02 2.77 5.07
N ALA A 129 -6.50 1.85 5.91
CA ALA A 129 -7.75 1.13 5.69
C ALA A 129 -8.95 2.08 5.61
N ARG A 130 -9.03 3.04 6.52
CA ARG A 130 -10.11 4.04 6.55
C ARG A 130 -10.15 4.90 5.30
N LEU A 131 -9.02 5.44 4.89
CA LEU A 131 -8.96 6.25 3.68
C LEU A 131 -9.33 5.43 2.44
N HIS A 132 -8.82 4.22 2.33
CA HIS A 132 -9.16 3.31 1.23
C HIS A 132 -10.67 3.04 1.16
N GLN A 133 -11.32 2.76 2.29
CA GLN A 133 -12.77 2.57 2.38
C GLN A 133 -13.53 3.83 1.97
N GLN A 134 -13.10 5.00 2.43
CA GLN A 134 -13.73 6.28 2.09
C GLN A 134 -13.63 6.60 0.59
N LEU A 135 -12.52 6.25 -0.03
CA LEU A 135 -12.34 6.38 -1.49
C LEU A 135 -13.17 5.34 -2.27
N GLU A 136 -13.40 4.17 -1.69
CA GLU A 136 -14.27 3.15 -2.30
C GLU A 136 -15.73 3.57 -2.37
N THR A 137 -16.23 4.24 -1.35
CA THR A 137 -17.62 4.69 -1.28
C THR A 137 -17.86 6.02 -1.99
N ASP A 138 -16.80 6.70 -2.41
CA ASP A 138 -16.83 8.03 -3.08
C ASP A 138 -17.62 9.10 -2.29
N GLU A 139 -17.59 9.00 -0.97
CA GLU A 139 -18.33 9.90 -0.07
C GLU A 139 -17.61 11.23 0.19
N LEU A 140 -16.30 11.30 -0.09
CA LEU A 140 -15.49 12.48 0.19
C LEU A 140 -15.46 13.45 -1.00
N PRO A 141 -15.60 14.76 -0.76
CA PRO A 141 -15.31 15.77 -1.78
C PRO A 141 -13.88 15.67 -2.31
N LEU A 142 -13.66 16.10 -3.56
CA LEU A 142 -12.34 16.02 -4.22
C LEU A 142 -11.20 16.60 -3.37
N LEU A 143 -11.38 17.81 -2.86
CA LEU A 143 -10.35 18.47 -2.07
C LEU A 143 -10.00 17.66 -0.82
N GLU A 144 -10.99 17.06 -0.21
CA GLU A 144 -10.79 16.23 0.98
C GLU A 144 -10.09 14.91 0.66
N GLN A 145 -10.41 14.28 -0.48
CA GLN A 145 -9.69 13.10 -0.95
C GLN A 145 -8.21 13.39 -1.15
N GLN A 146 -7.90 14.48 -1.85
CA GLN A 146 -6.52 14.91 -2.10
C GLN A 146 -5.78 15.26 -0.80
N SER A 147 -6.39 16.02 0.08
CA SER A 147 -5.80 16.44 1.34
C SER A 147 -5.52 15.27 2.28
N ARG A 148 -6.46 14.36 2.42
CA ARG A 148 -6.30 13.17 3.26
C ARG A 148 -5.22 12.23 2.74
N LEU A 149 -5.17 12.00 1.44
CA LEU A 149 -4.12 11.19 0.84
C LEU A 149 -2.74 11.82 1.04
N LEU A 150 -2.60 13.09 0.73
CA LEU A 150 -1.33 13.81 0.91
C LEU A 150 -0.88 13.81 2.38
N SER A 151 -1.80 14.06 3.30
CA SER A 151 -1.53 14.05 4.74
C SER A 151 -1.08 12.68 5.22
N LEU A 152 -1.75 11.61 4.80
CA LEU A 152 -1.38 10.24 5.13
C LEU A 152 0.03 9.90 4.62
N LEU A 153 0.32 10.21 3.36
CA LEU A 153 1.61 9.90 2.74
C LEU A 153 2.74 10.76 3.32
N THR A 154 2.48 12.02 3.64
CA THR A 154 3.45 12.90 4.30
C THR A 154 3.83 12.36 5.67
N MET A 155 2.85 11.93 6.47
CA MET A 155 3.09 11.29 7.75
C MET A 155 3.87 9.98 7.60
N PHE A 156 3.50 9.16 6.63
CA PHE A 156 4.19 7.90 6.35
C PHE A 156 5.66 8.12 5.98
N VAL A 157 5.94 9.05 5.08
CA VAL A 157 7.32 9.39 4.69
C VAL A 157 8.10 9.99 5.87
N ALA A 158 7.48 10.82 6.67
CA ALA A 158 8.13 11.40 7.85
C ALA A 158 8.55 10.33 8.87
N CYS A 159 7.72 9.30 9.06
CA CYS A 159 8.00 8.24 10.03
C CYS A 159 8.96 7.18 9.49
N TYR A 160 8.87 6.83 8.22
CA TYR A 160 9.53 5.64 7.66
C TYR A 160 10.48 5.90 6.51
N GLY A 161 10.42 7.07 5.88
CA GLY A 161 11.33 7.43 4.81
C GLY A 161 12.77 7.54 5.32
N GLU A 162 13.68 6.74 4.78
CA GLU A 162 15.09 6.82 5.12
C GLU A 162 15.76 7.96 4.34
N LYS A 163 16.63 8.72 5.02
CA LYS A 163 17.48 9.68 4.33
C LYS A 163 18.46 8.92 3.45
N GLN A 164 18.40 9.13 2.14
CA GLN A 164 19.45 8.66 1.26
C GLN A 164 20.76 9.34 1.67
N SER A 165 21.69 8.57 2.16
CA SER A 165 23.07 9.06 2.34
C SER A 165 23.57 9.52 0.97
N GLN A 166 23.86 10.78 0.83
CA GLN A 166 24.59 11.26 -0.34
C GLN A 166 25.95 10.55 -0.32
N ARG A 167 26.12 9.60 -1.24
CA ARG A 167 27.45 9.07 -1.60
C ARG A 167 27.97 9.87 -2.75
#